data_a65b8faccd2306de6f72b5d1cf2a2a44
#
_entry.id   a65b8faccd2306de6f72b5d1cf2a2a44
#
_cell.length_a   1.000
_cell.length_b   1.000
_cell.length_c   1.000
_cell.angle_alpha   90.00
_cell.angle_beta   90.00
_cell.angle_gamma   90.00
#
_symmetry.space_group_name_H-M   'P 1'
#
loop_
_entity.id
_entity.type
_entity.pdbx_description
1 polymer ?
#
loop_
_entity_poly.entity_id
_entity_poly.type
_entity_poly.pdbx_seq_one_letter_code
_entity_poly.pdbx_strand_id
1 'polypeptide(L)'
;MLDLQPIDQDEAFAFIAQHHRHHLPPVGWKFGIGVNQESFDGARVVIGVITVGRPVARMLDNGWTLEVTRCCVAEGHPGAASMLYAAAWRASKALGYKRLVTYTLQREAGASLRAAGWKCLGNAGGRSWHRESRPRVDKAPTEQKTLWEAA
;
A
#
# COMPACT_ATOMS: atom_id res chain seq x y z
N MET A 1 1.70 -3.89 -22.07
CA MET A 1 0.71 -4.55 -21.21
C MET A 1 1.26 -4.71 -19.81
N LEU A 2 0.46 -4.41 -18.81
CA LEU A 2 0.84 -4.56 -17.41
C LEU A 2 0.54 -5.97 -16.94
N ASP A 3 1.50 -6.60 -16.26
CA ASP A 3 1.32 -7.91 -15.67
C ASP A 3 1.74 -7.90 -14.21
N LEU A 4 1.03 -8.69 -13.40
CA LEU A 4 1.39 -8.88 -12.01
C LEU A 4 2.53 -9.90 -11.90
N GLN A 5 3.36 -9.76 -10.87
CA GLN A 5 4.42 -10.72 -10.58
C GLN A 5 4.65 -10.84 -9.09
N PRO A 6 5.18 -11.99 -8.63
CA PRO A 6 5.68 -12.09 -7.26
C PRO A 6 6.84 -11.13 -7.04
N ILE A 7 6.97 -10.65 -5.82
CA ILE A 7 8.10 -9.79 -5.45
C ILE A 7 8.47 -10.09 -4.00
N ASP A 8 9.76 -10.11 -3.70
CA ASP A 8 10.20 -10.30 -2.33
C ASP A 8 10.32 -8.97 -1.59
N GLN A 9 10.55 -9.06 -0.29
CA GLN A 9 10.61 -7.89 0.57
C GLN A 9 11.73 -6.93 0.18
N ASP A 10 12.90 -7.46 -0.12
CA ASP A 10 14.06 -6.63 -0.46
C ASP A 10 13.84 -5.86 -1.76
N GLU A 11 13.31 -6.52 -2.76
CA GLU A 11 12.98 -5.89 -4.04
C GLU A 11 11.92 -4.80 -3.88
N ALA A 12 10.86 -5.09 -3.12
CA ALA A 12 9.77 -4.14 -2.89
C ALA A 12 10.27 -2.91 -2.12
N PHE A 13 11.05 -3.13 -1.07
CA PHE A 13 11.57 -2.03 -0.26
C PHE A 13 12.58 -1.17 -1.02
N ALA A 14 13.39 -1.78 -1.88
CA ALA A 14 14.30 -1.03 -2.75
C ALA A 14 13.53 -0.15 -3.73
N PHE A 15 12.46 -0.67 -4.30
CA PHE A 15 11.61 0.10 -5.20
C PHE A 15 10.96 1.30 -4.49
N ILE A 16 10.43 1.07 -3.28
CA ILE A 16 9.82 2.13 -2.49
C ILE A 16 10.84 3.22 -2.14
N ALA A 17 12.04 2.83 -1.73
CA ALA A 17 13.09 3.78 -1.39
C ALA A 17 13.46 4.66 -2.59
N GLN A 18 13.42 4.12 -3.79
CA GLN A 18 13.77 4.84 -5.01
C GLN A 18 12.66 5.77 -5.49
N HIS A 19 11.40 5.38 -5.35
CA HIS A 19 10.27 6.05 -6.00
C HIS A 19 9.31 6.78 -5.06
N HIS A 20 9.31 6.46 -3.77
CA HIS A 20 8.33 6.99 -2.83
C HIS A 20 8.98 7.96 -1.85
N ARG A 21 9.08 9.22 -2.25
CA ARG A 21 9.87 10.25 -1.55
C ARG A 21 9.40 10.57 -0.14
N HIS A 22 8.11 10.38 0.16
CA HIS A 22 7.51 10.84 1.41
C HIS A 22 7.35 9.76 2.47
N HIS A 23 7.76 8.53 2.17
CA HIS A 23 7.59 7.41 3.08
C HIS A 23 8.86 6.59 3.16
N LEU A 24 9.21 6.18 4.36
CA LEU A 24 10.19 5.13 4.57
C LEU A 24 9.53 3.78 4.26
N PRO A 25 10.32 2.73 3.96
CA PRO A 25 9.76 1.39 3.86
C PRO A 25 9.00 1.02 5.13
N PRO A 26 7.90 0.24 5.02
CA PRO A 26 7.12 -0.15 6.19
C PRO A 26 7.92 -1.10 7.09
N VAL A 27 7.55 -1.15 8.38
CA VAL A 27 8.22 -2.01 9.34
C VAL A 27 7.82 -3.47 9.13
N GLY A 28 6.54 -3.73 8.87
CA GLY A 28 6.00 -5.08 8.75
C GLY A 28 5.92 -5.56 7.31
N TRP A 29 5.80 -6.87 7.17
CA TRP A 29 5.68 -7.53 5.88
C TRP A 29 4.91 -8.83 6.02
N LYS A 30 3.86 -9.01 5.25
CA LYS A 30 3.21 -10.31 5.06
C LYS A 30 3.46 -10.81 3.65
N PHE A 31 3.19 -9.96 2.65
CA PHE A 31 3.49 -10.25 1.25
C PHE A 31 3.55 -8.95 0.46
N GLY A 32 4.03 -9.06 -0.75
CA GLY A 32 4.00 -7.97 -1.72
C GLY A 32 3.67 -8.50 -3.10
N ILE A 33 3.28 -7.59 -3.98
CA ILE A 33 3.00 -7.89 -5.38
C ILE A 33 3.66 -6.80 -6.20
N GLY A 34 4.32 -7.19 -7.28
CA GLY A 34 4.86 -6.28 -8.26
C GLY A 34 3.96 -6.20 -9.50
N VAL A 35 4.00 -5.09 -10.17
CA VAL A 35 3.46 -4.95 -11.53
C VAL A 35 4.59 -4.59 -12.46
N ASN A 36 4.66 -5.28 -13.58
CA ASN A 36 5.71 -5.06 -14.57
C ASN A 36 5.12 -4.66 -15.90
N GLN A 37 5.97 -4.08 -16.72
CA GLN A 37 5.64 -3.70 -18.09
C GLN A 37 6.79 -4.13 -18.99
N GLU A 38 6.46 -4.63 -20.17
CA GLU A 38 7.44 -4.94 -21.17
C GLU A 38 8.09 -3.66 -21.68
N SER A 39 9.41 -3.60 -21.63
CA SER A 39 10.18 -2.48 -22.15
C SER A 39 10.43 -2.65 -23.65
N PHE A 40 11.04 -1.63 -24.23
CA PHE A 40 11.25 -1.55 -25.67
C PHE A 40 12.07 -2.73 -26.23
N ASP A 41 12.97 -3.29 -25.42
CA ASP A 41 13.83 -4.41 -25.82
C ASP A 41 13.24 -5.77 -25.50
N GLY A 42 11.97 -5.82 -25.05
CA GLY A 42 11.29 -7.06 -24.71
C GLY A 42 11.49 -7.52 -23.27
N ALA A 43 12.32 -6.85 -22.48
CA ALA A 43 12.52 -7.18 -21.09
C ALA A 43 11.32 -6.71 -20.23
N ARG A 44 11.03 -7.42 -19.15
CA ARG A 44 10.01 -7.03 -18.19
C ARG A 44 10.65 -6.20 -17.08
N VAL A 45 10.07 -5.04 -16.80
CA VAL A 45 10.57 -4.11 -15.80
C VAL A 45 9.48 -3.85 -14.78
N VAL A 46 9.79 -4.00 -13.49
CA VAL A 46 8.86 -3.67 -12.40
C VAL A 46 8.67 -2.15 -12.38
N ILE A 47 7.42 -1.72 -12.50
CA ILE A 47 7.05 -0.31 -12.50
C ILE A 47 6.17 0.07 -11.32
N GLY A 48 5.81 -0.87 -10.48
CA GLY A 48 5.04 -0.61 -9.28
C GLY A 48 5.08 -1.77 -8.32
N VAL A 49 4.88 -1.46 -7.04
CA VAL A 49 4.82 -2.48 -5.99
C VAL A 49 3.73 -2.11 -4.99
N ILE A 50 3.14 -3.13 -4.38
CA ILE A 50 2.25 -2.98 -3.24
C ILE A 50 2.75 -3.90 -2.13
N THR A 51 2.74 -3.39 -0.90
CA THR A 51 3.15 -4.17 0.26
C THR A 51 1.98 -4.28 1.22
N VAL A 52 1.84 -5.45 1.81
CA VAL A 52 0.74 -5.77 2.73
C VAL A 52 1.34 -6.34 4.00
N GLY A 53 0.86 -5.87 5.13
CA GLY A 53 1.31 -6.31 6.43
C GLY A 53 0.20 -6.25 7.46
N ARG A 54 0.58 -6.47 8.73
CA ARG A 54 -0.36 -6.34 9.83
C ARG A 54 -0.76 -4.87 9.99
N PRO A 55 -2.00 -4.59 10.42
CA PRO A 55 -2.43 -3.21 10.64
C PRO A 55 -1.52 -2.50 11.64
N VAL A 56 -1.13 -1.27 11.31
CA VAL A 56 -0.37 -0.42 12.23
C VAL A 56 -1.27 0.00 13.40
N ALA A 57 -2.55 0.25 13.12
CA ALA A 57 -3.52 0.57 14.16
C ALA A 57 -3.83 -0.68 14.97
N ARG A 58 -3.49 -0.65 16.24
CA ARG A 58 -3.63 -1.78 17.17
C ARG A 58 -5.03 -2.36 17.20
N MET A 59 -6.05 -1.51 17.16
CA MET A 59 -7.44 -1.93 17.26
C MET A 59 -7.93 -2.67 16.02
N LEU A 60 -7.25 -2.51 14.90
CA LEU A 60 -7.58 -3.24 13.67
C LEU A 60 -6.84 -4.57 13.57
N ASP A 61 -5.80 -4.78 14.39
CA ASP A 61 -4.95 -5.97 14.31
C ASP A 61 -5.58 -7.13 15.10
N ASN A 62 -6.60 -7.74 14.50
CA ASN A 62 -7.40 -8.80 15.13
C ASN A 62 -7.11 -10.21 14.60
N GLY A 63 -6.06 -10.34 13.79
CA GLY A 63 -5.69 -11.62 13.16
C GLY A 63 -6.42 -11.91 11.84
N TRP A 64 -7.47 -11.17 11.52
CA TRP A 64 -8.28 -11.36 10.31
C TRP A 64 -8.20 -10.16 9.36
N THR A 65 -7.50 -9.12 9.75
CA THR A 65 -7.36 -7.87 9.01
C THR A 65 -5.92 -7.65 8.61
N LEU A 66 -5.70 -7.24 7.37
CA LEU A 66 -4.41 -6.78 6.87
C LEU A 66 -4.50 -5.31 6.42
N GLU A 67 -3.35 -4.71 6.26
CA GLU A 67 -3.23 -3.34 5.77
C GLU A 67 -2.30 -3.28 4.57
N VAL A 68 -2.71 -2.56 3.52
CA VAL A 68 -1.78 -2.14 2.47
C VAL A 68 -0.93 -1.03 3.08
N THR A 69 0.32 -1.34 3.35
CA THR A 69 1.23 -0.42 4.03
C THR A 69 1.88 0.56 3.06
N ARG A 70 2.11 0.13 1.82
CA ARG A 70 2.59 1.01 0.75
C ARG A 70 2.03 0.55 -0.59
N CYS A 71 1.72 1.51 -1.45
CA CYS A 71 1.47 1.27 -2.86
C CYS A 71 2.23 2.35 -3.63
N CYS A 72 3.21 1.93 -4.40
CA CYS A 72 4.14 2.83 -5.05
C CYS A 72 4.27 2.47 -6.52
N VAL A 73 3.96 3.41 -7.42
CA VAL A 73 3.99 3.19 -8.87
C VAL A 73 4.81 4.32 -9.51
N ALA A 74 5.69 3.95 -10.43
CA ALA A 74 6.43 4.93 -11.20
C ALA A 74 5.47 5.76 -12.08
N GLU A 75 5.83 7.00 -12.34
CA GLU A 75 4.99 7.90 -13.14
C GLU A 75 4.77 7.37 -14.56
N GLY A 76 3.62 7.71 -15.14
CA GLY A 76 3.32 7.38 -16.53
C GLY A 76 2.71 6.00 -16.74
N HIS A 77 2.19 5.36 -15.70
CA HIS A 77 1.60 4.03 -15.80
C HIS A 77 0.16 4.01 -15.26
N PRO A 78 -0.80 4.61 -15.99
CA PRO A 78 -2.19 4.65 -15.52
C PRO A 78 -2.75 3.25 -15.37
N GLY A 79 -3.55 3.05 -14.33
CA GLY A 79 -4.18 1.77 -14.04
C GLY A 79 -3.31 0.81 -13.22
N ALA A 80 -2.02 1.05 -13.07
CA ALA A 80 -1.14 0.15 -12.32
C ALA A 80 -1.50 0.09 -10.85
N ALA A 81 -1.77 1.23 -10.21
CA ALA A 81 -2.13 1.26 -8.80
C ALA A 81 -3.45 0.54 -8.53
N SER A 82 -4.48 0.77 -9.34
CA SER A 82 -5.77 0.08 -9.15
C SER A 82 -5.62 -1.43 -9.36
N MET A 83 -4.81 -1.85 -10.31
CA MET A 83 -4.50 -3.26 -10.51
C MET A 83 -3.85 -3.88 -9.28
N LEU A 84 -2.91 -3.17 -8.65
CA LEU A 84 -2.23 -3.63 -7.44
C LEU A 84 -3.19 -3.72 -6.26
N TYR A 85 -4.03 -2.71 -6.04
CA TYR A 85 -5.02 -2.73 -4.96
C TYR A 85 -5.99 -3.89 -5.11
N ALA A 86 -6.48 -4.14 -6.31
CA ALA A 86 -7.39 -5.25 -6.58
C ALA A 86 -6.70 -6.60 -6.33
N ALA A 87 -5.46 -6.74 -6.79
CA ALA A 87 -4.68 -7.96 -6.59
C ALA A 87 -4.39 -8.23 -5.12
N ALA A 88 -4.05 -7.18 -4.36
CA ALA A 88 -3.80 -7.32 -2.92
C ALA A 88 -5.02 -7.85 -2.17
N TRP A 89 -6.22 -7.42 -2.53
CA TRP A 89 -7.44 -7.94 -1.93
C TRP A 89 -7.69 -9.40 -2.32
N ARG A 90 -7.53 -9.75 -3.59
CA ARG A 90 -7.68 -11.15 -4.01
C ARG A 90 -6.71 -12.07 -3.27
N ALA A 91 -5.45 -11.66 -3.13
CA ALA A 91 -4.45 -12.44 -2.40
C ALA A 91 -4.79 -12.57 -0.92
N SER A 92 -5.21 -11.47 -0.29
CA SER A 92 -5.59 -11.48 1.13
C SER A 92 -6.76 -12.41 1.38
N LYS A 93 -7.79 -12.38 0.53
CA LYS A 93 -8.94 -13.28 0.65
C LYS A 93 -8.52 -14.74 0.47
N ALA A 94 -7.66 -15.01 -0.50
CA ALA A 94 -7.18 -16.37 -0.75
C ALA A 94 -6.43 -16.94 0.44
N LEU A 95 -5.74 -16.09 1.21
CA LEU A 95 -5.05 -16.49 2.43
C LEU A 95 -5.98 -16.65 3.64
N GLY A 96 -7.25 -16.27 3.52
CA GLY A 96 -8.23 -16.40 4.58
C GLY A 96 -8.53 -15.13 5.35
N TYR A 97 -7.91 -14.02 5.02
CA TYR A 97 -8.19 -12.75 5.68
C TYR A 97 -9.57 -12.22 5.29
N LYS A 98 -10.22 -11.56 6.22
CA LYS A 98 -11.61 -11.08 6.08
C LYS A 98 -11.68 -9.61 5.73
N ARG A 99 -10.62 -8.85 5.96
CA ARG A 99 -10.60 -7.40 5.80
C ARG A 99 -9.23 -6.94 5.33
N LEU A 100 -9.21 -5.99 4.41
CA LEU A 100 -7.99 -5.33 3.98
C LEU A 100 -8.28 -3.84 3.96
N VAL A 101 -7.42 -3.05 4.62
CA VAL A 101 -7.59 -1.61 4.74
C VAL A 101 -6.36 -0.88 4.23
N THR A 102 -6.51 0.40 3.94
CA THR A 102 -5.39 1.29 3.64
C THR A 102 -5.75 2.72 4.01
N TYR A 103 -4.75 3.57 4.07
CA TYR A 103 -4.92 4.98 4.37
C TYR A 103 -4.35 5.82 3.23
N THR A 104 -5.05 6.88 2.88
CA THR A 104 -4.54 7.94 1.98
C THR A 104 -4.51 9.25 2.75
N LEU A 105 -3.73 10.21 2.28
CA LEU A 105 -3.80 11.55 2.82
C LEU A 105 -5.15 12.16 2.44
N GLN A 106 -5.69 12.99 3.32
CA GLN A 106 -7.02 13.58 3.11
C GLN A 106 -7.11 14.38 1.82
N ARG A 107 -6.02 15.02 1.41
CA ARG A 107 -5.94 15.78 0.15
C ARG A 107 -5.95 14.89 -1.10
N GLU A 108 -5.73 13.59 -0.95
CA GLU A 108 -5.71 12.65 -2.08
C GLU A 108 -7.12 12.16 -2.37
N ALA A 109 -7.49 12.11 -3.65
CA ALA A 109 -8.83 11.74 -4.06
C ALA A 109 -9.12 10.25 -3.99
N GLY A 110 -8.09 9.41 -3.92
CA GLY A 110 -8.25 7.97 -3.87
C GLY A 110 -8.74 7.36 -5.18
N ALA A 111 -8.40 7.95 -6.32
CA ALA A 111 -8.89 7.50 -7.62
C ALA A 111 -8.59 6.03 -7.89
N SER A 112 -7.38 5.58 -7.57
CA SER A 112 -6.97 4.19 -7.79
C SER A 112 -7.76 3.21 -6.91
N LEU A 113 -8.08 3.62 -5.69
CA LEU A 113 -8.88 2.83 -4.75
C LEU A 113 -10.32 2.73 -5.23
N ARG A 114 -10.91 3.85 -5.68
CA ARG A 114 -12.26 3.84 -6.25
C ARG A 114 -12.35 2.97 -7.48
N ALA A 115 -11.34 3.05 -8.36
CA ALA A 115 -11.26 2.21 -9.55
C ALA A 115 -11.18 0.73 -9.22
N ALA A 116 -10.54 0.39 -8.10
CA ALA A 116 -10.43 -0.99 -7.62
C ALA A 116 -11.65 -1.45 -6.81
N GLY A 117 -12.65 -0.58 -6.62
CA GLY A 117 -13.88 -0.93 -5.91
C GLY A 117 -13.82 -0.81 -4.39
N TRP A 118 -12.81 -0.16 -3.86
CA TRP A 118 -12.67 0.02 -2.42
C TRP A 118 -13.63 1.08 -1.90
N LYS A 119 -14.06 0.92 -0.64
CA LYS A 119 -14.97 1.85 0.03
C LYS A 119 -14.21 2.86 0.86
N CYS A 120 -14.59 4.12 0.76
CA CYS A 120 -14.08 5.19 1.61
C CYS A 120 -14.85 5.17 2.93
N LEU A 121 -14.13 5.01 4.04
CA LEU A 121 -14.74 4.98 5.38
C LEU A 121 -14.62 6.31 6.11
N GLY A 122 -13.96 7.31 5.53
CA GLY A 122 -13.88 8.64 6.11
C GLY A 122 -12.55 8.91 6.84
N ASN A 123 -12.55 9.94 7.67
CA ASN A 123 -11.34 10.41 8.35
C ASN A 123 -10.85 9.40 9.38
N ALA A 124 -9.53 9.24 9.48
CA ALA A 124 -8.91 8.21 10.30
C ALA A 124 -7.67 8.69 11.06
N GLY A 125 -7.57 9.96 11.37
CA GLY A 125 -6.45 10.46 12.15
C GLY A 125 -5.34 11.05 11.28
N GLY A 126 -4.09 10.95 11.72
CA GLY A 126 -2.94 11.58 11.09
C GLY A 126 -2.10 12.32 12.10
N ARG A 127 -2.22 11.98 13.38
CA ARG A 127 -1.43 12.60 14.44
C ARG A 127 -0.03 11.99 14.47
N SER A 128 0.94 12.82 14.90
CA SER A 128 2.27 12.31 15.18
C SER A 128 2.25 11.25 16.27
N TRP A 129 3.06 10.21 16.11
CA TRP A 129 3.25 9.17 17.11
C TRP A 129 4.27 9.57 18.18
N HIS A 130 4.88 10.75 18.03
CA HIS A 130 5.84 11.26 18.99
C HIS A 130 5.11 11.74 20.27
N ARG A 131 5.65 11.37 21.45
CA ARG A 131 5.18 11.84 22.76
C ARG A 131 6.40 12.14 23.63
N GLU A 132 6.28 13.08 24.54
CA GLU A 132 7.36 13.37 25.49
C GLU A 132 7.79 12.14 26.29
N SER A 133 6.82 11.35 26.74
CA SER A 133 7.07 10.11 27.48
C SER A 133 7.55 8.96 26.60
N ARG A 134 7.30 9.02 25.31
CA ARG A 134 7.67 7.99 24.34
C ARG A 134 8.06 8.64 23.02
N PRO A 135 9.27 9.21 22.91
CA PRO A 135 9.70 9.81 21.66
C PRO A 135 9.73 8.79 20.52
N ARG A 136 9.21 9.17 19.37
CA ARG A 136 9.21 8.34 18.16
C ARG A 136 9.46 9.21 16.94
N VAL A 137 10.10 8.62 15.94
CA VAL A 137 10.22 9.25 14.63
C VAL A 137 9.02 8.85 13.80
N ASP A 138 8.32 9.84 13.26
CA ASP A 138 7.18 9.58 12.37
C ASP A 138 7.67 9.02 11.05
N LYS A 139 7.17 7.85 10.66
CA LYS A 139 7.57 7.14 9.42
C LYS A 139 6.66 7.46 8.25
N ALA A 140 5.61 8.24 8.46
CA ALA A 140 4.65 8.64 7.45
C ALA A 140 4.22 10.09 7.74
N PRO A 141 3.65 10.80 6.75
CA PRO A 141 3.12 12.14 6.97
C PRO A 141 2.12 12.15 8.12
N THR A 142 2.13 13.24 8.90
CA THR A 142 1.23 13.42 10.05
C THR A 142 -0.09 14.08 9.69
N GLU A 143 -0.32 14.36 8.41
CA GLU A 143 -1.58 14.94 7.92
C GLU A 143 -2.77 14.03 8.21
N GLN A 144 -3.96 14.63 8.29
CA GLN A 144 -5.21 13.89 8.39
C GLN A 144 -5.31 12.87 7.26
N LYS A 145 -5.77 11.66 7.60
CA LYS A 145 -5.86 10.56 6.65
C LYS A 145 -7.28 10.10 6.43
N THR A 146 -7.50 9.47 5.30
CA THR A 146 -8.75 8.81 4.96
C THR A 146 -8.54 7.30 4.99
N LEU A 147 -9.44 6.59 5.65
CA LEU A 147 -9.42 5.13 5.72
C LEU A 147 -10.25 4.54 4.59
N TRP A 148 -9.70 3.53 3.94
CA TRP A 148 -10.36 2.80 2.86
C TRP A 148 -10.38 1.32 3.19
N GLU A 149 -11.42 0.63 2.74
CA GLU A 149 -11.57 -0.81 2.93
C GLU A 149 -11.93 -1.48 1.63
N ALA A 150 -11.26 -2.61 1.34
CA ALA A 150 -11.57 -3.41 0.17
C ALA A 150 -12.97 -4.03 0.30
N ALA A 151 -13.68 -4.04 -0.80
CA ALA A 151 -15.06 -4.53 -0.83
C ALA A 151 -15.15 -5.86 -1.60
#